data_ba5b3af571e78f9cd494001bd956f048
#
_entry.id   ba5b3af571e78f9cd494001bd956f048
#
_cell.length_a   1.000
_cell.length_b   1.000
_cell.length_c   1.000
_cell.angle_alpha   90.00
_cell.angle_beta   90.00
_cell.angle_gamma   90.00
#
_symmetry.space_group_name_H-M   'P 1'
#
loop_
_entity.id
_entity.type
_entity.pdbx_description
1 polymer ?
#
loop_
_entity_poly.entity_id
_entity_poly.type
_entity_poly.pdbx_seq_one_letter_code
_entity_poly.pdbx_strand_id
1 'polypeptide(L)'
;LRARASALSGILNAVDEAVWNPANDPALPFPYDARKLAGKARCKAALQQELGLSVQDAAPLFGIVSRLTEQKGLHLVLAALDHLLARGGQLVMLGAGDAALEAAFRERAVLHPHAVSVHVGYDETYAHRIFAATDVTMVPSRFEPCGLTQMYGLKYGSLPLVHGVGGLADTVVDCSLENLADGSANGFVFHQFSERALARAIGRAFALYARKTEWRTVRARAMRQSLGWGEAAAQYVALFRSLYQR
;
A
#
# COMPACT_ATOMS: atom_id res chain seq x y z
N LEU A 1 -30.77 -3.97 3.29
CA LEU A 1 -29.69 -4.96 3.14
C LEU A 1 -29.75 -6.05 4.22
N ARG A 2 -29.86 -5.73 5.53
CA ARG A 2 -29.86 -6.73 6.62
C ARG A 2 -30.94 -7.80 6.44
N ALA A 3 -32.15 -7.42 6.03
CA ALA A 3 -33.27 -8.37 5.79
C ALA A 3 -33.02 -9.34 4.61
N ARG A 4 -32.01 -9.06 3.79
CA ARG A 4 -31.62 -9.88 2.62
C ARG A 4 -30.17 -10.35 2.69
N ALA A 5 -29.59 -10.42 3.88
CA ALA A 5 -28.18 -10.78 4.05
C ALA A 5 -27.84 -12.14 3.42
N SER A 6 -28.76 -13.12 3.50
CA SER A 6 -28.58 -14.45 2.90
C SER A 6 -28.60 -14.46 1.36
N ALA A 7 -29.07 -13.37 0.72
CA ALA A 7 -29.10 -13.21 -0.72
C ALA A 7 -28.02 -12.26 -1.25
N LEU A 8 -27.09 -11.82 -0.40
CA LEU A 8 -25.99 -10.96 -0.77
C LEU A 8 -24.71 -11.77 -0.95
N SER A 9 -24.02 -11.52 -2.03
CA SER A 9 -22.67 -12.03 -2.29
C SER A 9 -21.70 -10.88 -2.53
N GLY A 10 -20.54 -10.92 -1.89
CA GLY A 10 -19.45 -9.97 -2.11
C GLY A 10 -18.33 -10.65 -2.88
N ILE A 11 -17.88 -10.06 -3.97
CA ILE A 11 -16.73 -10.53 -4.75
C ILE A 11 -15.73 -9.38 -4.84
N LEU A 12 -14.52 -9.59 -4.33
CA LEU A 12 -13.46 -8.60 -4.41
C LEU A 12 -13.02 -8.41 -5.87
N ASN A 13 -12.70 -7.18 -6.24
CA ASN A 13 -11.99 -6.92 -7.49
C ASN A 13 -10.59 -7.55 -7.44
N ALA A 14 -9.98 -7.72 -8.59
CA ALA A 14 -8.68 -8.30 -8.74
C ALA A 14 -7.72 -7.36 -9.49
N VAL A 15 -6.44 -7.70 -9.45
CA VAL A 15 -5.37 -6.97 -10.15
C VAL A 15 -5.25 -7.50 -11.58
N ASP A 16 -5.10 -6.61 -12.54
CA ASP A 16 -4.60 -7.00 -13.87
C ASP A 16 -3.10 -7.28 -13.78
N GLU A 17 -2.75 -8.56 -13.67
CA GLU A 17 -1.36 -9.01 -13.51
C GLU A 17 -0.53 -8.91 -14.80
N ALA A 18 -1.14 -8.61 -15.95
CA ALA A 18 -0.40 -8.28 -17.17
C ALA A 18 0.14 -6.84 -17.11
N VAL A 19 -0.60 -5.94 -16.48
CA VAL A 19 -0.24 -4.52 -16.31
C VAL A 19 0.57 -4.32 -15.02
N TRP A 20 0.07 -4.82 -13.89
CA TRP A 20 0.66 -4.61 -12.56
C TRP A 20 1.60 -5.76 -12.17
N ASN A 21 2.77 -5.84 -12.83
CA ASN A 21 3.74 -6.90 -12.59
C ASN A 21 5.18 -6.37 -12.64
N PRO A 22 5.88 -6.25 -11.51
CA PRO A 22 7.20 -5.63 -11.46
C PRO A 22 8.29 -6.40 -12.24
N ALA A 23 8.02 -7.64 -12.67
CA ALA A 23 8.95 -8.40 -13.52
C ALA A 23 8.96 -7.91 -14.97
N ASN A 24 7.82 -7.38 -15.47
CA ASN A 24 7.63 -7.00 -16.88
C ASN A 24 7.10 -5.58 -17.04
N ASP A 25 7.07 -4.77 -15.99
CA ASP A 25 6.52 -3.42 -16.00
C ASP A 25 7.43 -2.44 -16.74
N PRO A 26 6.99 -1.87 -17.88
CA PRO A 26 7.80 -0.95 -18.66
C PRO A 26 8.03 0.40 -17.98
N ALA A 27 7.25 0.75 -16.95
CA ALA A 27 7.42 1.98 -16.17
C ALA A 27 8.64 1.91 -15.22
N LEU A 28 9.17 0.70 -14.97
CA LEU A 28 10.24 0.49 -14.00
C LEU A 28 11.63 0.56 -14.65
N PRO A 29 12.55 1.34 -14.10
CA PRO A 29 13.95 1.34 -14.57
C PRO A 29 14.68 0.05 -14.26
N PHE A 30 14.23 -0.72 -13.25
CA PHE A 30 14.86 -1.96 -12.81
C PHE A 30 13.78 -3.00 -12.48
N PRO A 31 13.47 -3.92 -13.41
CA PRO A 31 12.51 -4.98 -13.15
C PRO A 31 12.99 -5.94 -12.04
N TYR A 32 12.04 -6.54 -11.33
CA TYR A 32 12.30 -7.48 -10.24
C TYR A 32 11.11 -8.41 -10.00
N ASP A 33 11.33 -9.48 -9.26
CA ASP A 33 10.29 -10.40 -8.81
C ASP A 33 10.50 -10.82 -7.34
N ALA A 34 9.60 -11.63 -6.80
CA ALA A 34 9.66 -12.13 -5.42
C ALA A 34 10.92 -12.94 -5.08
N ARG A 35 11.67 -13.44 -6.08
CA ARG A 35 12.90 -14.20 -5.91
C ARG A 35 14.15 -13.32 -6.06
N LYS A 36 14.07 -12.27 -6.88
CA LYS A 36 15.18 -11.36 -7.24
C LYS A 36 14.83 -9.92 -6.92
N LEU A 37 14.94 -9.53 -5.66
CA LEU A 37 14.53 -8.21 -5.14
C LEU A 37 15.57 -7.09 -5.33
N ALA A 38 16.72 -7.37 -5.95
CA ALA A 38 17.77 -6.34 -6.17
C ALA A 38 17.25 -5.16 -7.00
N GLY A 39 16.35 -5.40 -7.98
CA GLY A 39 15.71 -4.35 -8.76
C GLY A 39 14.88 -3.41 -7.91
N LYS A 40 14.16 -3.91 -6.90
CA LYS A 40 13.36 -3.09 -5.98
C LYS A 40 14.22 -2.08 -5.20
N ALA A 41 15.36 -2.51 -4.67
CA ALA A 41 16.28 -1.59 -3.97
C ALA A 41 16.83 -0.51 -4.91
N ARG A 42 17.11 -0.88 -6.17
CA ARG A 42 17.54 0.07 -7.21
C ARG A 42 16.41 1.04 -7.61
N CYS A 43 15.16 0.58 -7.71
CA CYS A 43 14.01 1.45 -7.94
C CYS A 43 13.83 2.46 -6.80
N LYS A 44 14.00 2.03 -5.54
CA LYS A 44 13.97 2.94 -4.38
C LYS A 44 15.03 4.02 -4.49
N ALA A 45 16.29 3.64 -4.69
CA ALA A 45 17.40 4.59 -4.80
C ALA A 45 17.22 5.56 -5.98
N ALA A 46 16.77 5.06 -7.14
CA ALA A 46 16.52 5.89 -8.32
C ALA A 46 15.39 6.92 -8.08
N LEU A 47 14.29 6.51 -7.45
CA LEU A 47 13.19 7.43 -7.14
C LEU A 47 13.61 8.45 -6.08
N GLN A 48 14.34 8.06 -5.04
CA GLN A 48 14.87 8.98 -4.04
C GLN A 48 15.77 10.04 -4.70
N GLN A 49 16.67 9.62 -5.58
CA GLN A 49 17.57 10.53 -6.30
C GLN A 49 16.80 11.51 -7.21
N GLU A 50 15.85 11.01 -8.00
CA GLU A 50 15.02 11.82 -8.89
C GLU A 50 14.24 12.90 -8.15
N LEU A 51 13.71 12.56 -6.97
CA LEU A 51 12.89 13.46 -6.16
C LEU A 51 13.70 14.35 -5.21
N GLY A 52 15.03 14.27 -5.22
CA GLY A 52 15.89 15.02 -4.29
C GLY A 52 15.80 14.56 -2.84
N LEU A 53 15.23 13.37 -2.59
CA LEU A 53 15.20 12.77 -1.26
C LEU A 53 16.59 12.21 -0.90
N SER A 54 16.88 12.12 0.39
CA SER A 54 18.11 11.45 0.84
C SER A 54 18.11 9.99 0.39
N VAL A 55 19.11 9.59 -0.40
CA VAL A 55 19.26 8.20 -0.85
C VAL A 55 19.71 7.35 0.33
N GLN A 56 18.83 6.48 0.84
CA GLN A 56 19.09 5.66 2.01
C GLN A 56 18.28 4.35 2.01
N ASP A 57 18.84 3.32 2.64
CA ASP A 57 18.17 2.05 2.92
C ASP A 57 18.01 1.78 4.44
N ALA A 58 18.41 2.74 5.27
CA ALA A 58 18.36 2.59 6.73
C ALA A 58 16.93 2.64 7.28
N ALA A 59 16.04 3.43 6.64
CA ALA A 59 14.65 3.59 7.01
C ALA A 59 13.70 3.31 5.85
N PRO A 60 12.43 2.92 6.11
CA PRO A 60 11.45 2.66 5.07
C PRO A 60 11.04 3.95 4.34
N LEU A 61 10.82 3.81 3.02
CA LEU A 61 10.14 4.79 2.18
C LEU A 61 8.66 4.46 2.14
N PHE A 62 7.82 5.40 2.59
CA PHE A 62 6.37 5.28 2.56
C PHE A 62 5.80 5.90 1.28
N GLY A 63 4.77 5.27 0.71
CA GLY A 63 4.10 5.74 -0.49
C GLY A 63 2.60 5.92 -0.29
N ILE A 64 2.07 6.97 -0.91
CA ILE A 64 0.63 7.21 -1.04
C ILE A 64 0.31 7.43 -2.52
N VAL A 65 -0.62 6.63 -3.04
CA VAL A 65 -1.23 6.83 -4.36
C VAL A 65 -2.74 6.84 -4.14
N SER A 66 -3.36 8.02 -4.11
CA SER A 66 -4.75 8.13 -3.70
C SER A 66 -5.37 9.47 -4.10
N ARG A 67 -6.70 9.51 -4.24
CA ARG A 67 -7.44 10.78 -4.20
C ARG A 67 -7.30 11.43 -2.82
N LEU A 68 -7.11 12.73 -2.79
CA LEU A 68 -7.03 13.49 -1.54
C LEU A 68 -8.45 13.86 -1.08
N THR A 69 -9.07 12.96 -0.34
CA THR A 69 -10.40 13.14 0.23
C THR A 69 -10.42 12.74 1.69
N GLU A 70 -11.38 13.24 2.48
CA GLU A 70 -11.56 12.85 3.88
C GLU A 70 -11.73 11.33 4.02
N GLN A 71 -12.47 10.70 3.10
CA GLN A 71 -12.67 9.25 3.04
C GLN A 71 -11.33 8.49 3.05
N LYS A 72 -10.33 8.98 2.36
CA LYS A 72 -9.01 8.32 2.23
C LYS A 72 -8.13 8.50 3.47
N GLY A 73 -8.57 9.25 4.46
CA GLY A 73 -7.92 9.36 5.77
C GLY A 73 -6.56 10.07 5.76
N LEU A 74 -6.28 10.89 4.72
CA LEU A 74 -4.97 11.52 4.56
C LEU A 74 -4.67 12.60 5.61
N HIS A 75 -5.69 13.16 6.24
CA HIS A 75 -5.53 14.03 7.41
C HIS A 75 -4.86 13.29 8.59
N LEU A 76 -5.08 11.97 8.75
CA LEU A 76 -4.37 11.17 9.75
C LEU A 76 -2.89 11.02 9.41
N VAL A 77 -2.56 10.95 8.11
CA VAL A 77 -1.16 10.89 7.68
C VAL A 77 -0.44 12.19 7.97
N LEU A 78 -1.06 13.33 7.66
CA LEU A 78 -0.51 14.65 8.01
C LEU A 78 -0.24 14.78 9.50
N ALA A 79 -1.20 14.36 10.33
CA ALA A 79 -1.06 14.41 11.79
C ALA A 79 0.05 13.47 12.31
N ALA A 80 0.24 12.29 11.68
CA ALA A 80 1.26 11.32 12.08
C ALA A 80 2.62 11.53 11.38
N LEU A 81 2.75 12.52 10.49
CA LEU A 81 3.93 12.67 9.63
C LEU A 81 5.20 12.95 10.44
N ASP A 82 5.13 13.80 11.46
CA ASP A 82 6.29 14.09 12.31
C ASP A 82 6.81 12.84 13.02
N HIS A 83 5.92 11.92 13.41
CA HIS A 83 6.29 10.64 13.99
C HIS A 83 7.05 9.73 13.00
N LEU A 84 6.68 9.79 11.71
CA LEU A 84 7.37 9.09 10.63
C LEU A 84 8.77 9.70 10.39
N LEU A 85 8.83 11.01 10.24
CA LEU A 85 10.06 11.75 9.94
C LEU A 85 11.08 11.66 11.08
N ALA A 86 10.65 11.75 12.34
CA ALA A 86 11.52 11.63 13.52
C ALA A 86 12.25 10.27 13.60
N ARG A 87 11.77 9.24 12.89
CA ARG A 87 12.41 7.93 12.76
C ARG A 87 13.28 7.78 11.50
N GLY A 88 13.50 8.87 10.76
CA GLY A 88 14.25 8.87 9.52
C GLY A 88 13.48 8.32 8.32
N GLY A 89 12.17 8.11 8.44
CA GLY A 89 11.32 7.70 7.32
C GLY A 89 11.14 8.80 6.29
N GLN A 90 10.75 8.41 5.10
CA GLN A 90 10.46 9.31 3.99
C GLN A 90 9.07 9.05 3.45
N LEU A 91 8.44 10.06 2.85
CA LEU A 91 7.12 9.98 2.24
C LEU A 91 7.15 10.46 0.79
N VAL A 92 6.60 9.64 -0.11
CA VAL A 92 6.27 10.04 -1.49
C VAL A 92 4.76 9.96 -1.67
N MET A 93 4.16 11.02 -2.20
CA MET A 93 2.72 11.07 -2.44
C MET A 93 2.42 11.45 -3.89
N LEU A 94 1.48 10.71 -4.48
CA LEU A 94 0.81 11.04 -5.74
C LEU A 94 -0.71 11.08 -5.51
N GLY A 95 -1.34 12.19 -5.87
CA GLY A 95 -2.79 12.30 -5.84
C GLY A 95 -3.28 13.73 -5.95
N ALA A 96 -4.59 13.86 -6.13
CA ALA A 96 -5.25 15.16 -6.21
C ALA A 96 -6.64 15.09 -5.53
N GLY A 97 -7.19 16.24 -5.14
CA GLY A 97 -8.54 16.30 -4.57
C GLY A 97 -8.82 17.55 -3.75
N ASP A 98 -8.95 17.42 -2.45
CA ASP A 98 -9.23 18.54 -1.55
C ASP A 98 -8.07 19.52 -1.51
N ALA A 99 -8.34 20.79 -1.83
CA ALA A 99 -7.32 21.84 -1.95
C ALA A 99 -6.58 22.11 -0.63
N ALA A 100 -7.23 21.96 0.52
CA ALA A 100 -6.61 22.17 1.81
C ALA A 100 -5.62 21.02 2.13
N LEU A 101 -5.99 19.77 1.79
CA LEU A 101 -5.07 18.64 1.91
C LEU A 101 -3.88 18.78 0.95
N GLU A 102 -4.11 19.19 -0.30
CA GLU A 102 -3.03 19.43 -1.25
C GLU A 102 -2.05 20.49 -0.74
N ALA A 103 -2.57 21.63 -0.27
CA ALA A 103 -1.75 22.71 0.28
C ALA A 103 -0.94 22.25 1.49
N ALA A 104 -1.57 21.53 2.43
CA ALA A 104 -0.89 21.03 3.63
C ALA A 104 0.24 20.05 3.28
N PHE A 105 0.03 19.12 2.35
CA PHE A 105 1.08 18.21 1.92
C PHE A 105 2.22 18.92 1.18
N ARG A 106 1.92 19.93 0.32
CA ARG A 106 2.96 20.74 -0.33
C ARG A 106 3.79 21.52 0.71
N GLU A 107 3.15 22.09 1.72
CA GLU A 107 3.87 22.77 2.82
C GLU A 107 4.84 21.81 3.52
N ARG A 108 4.40 20.57 3.83
CA ARG A 108 5.28 19.57 4.44
C ARG A 108 6.46 19.18 3.53
N ALA A 109 6.26 19.14 2.21
CA ALA A 109 7.35 18.88 1.26
C ALA A 109 8.35 20.03 1.23
N VAL A 110 7.90 21.28 1.32
CA VAL A 110 8.79 22.47 1.42
C VAL A 110 9.59 22.46 2.73
N LEU A 111 8.96 22.10 3.84
CA LEU A 111 9.62 22.02 5.15
C LEU A 111 10.62 20.86 5.26
N HIS A 112 10.40 19.77 4.52
CA HIS A 112 11.21 18.54 4.58
C HIS A 112 11.65 18.06 3.19
N PRO A 113 12.38 18.87 2.39
CA PRO A 113 12.62 18.59 0.97
C PRO A 113 13.44 17.32 0.71
N HIS A 114 14.19 16.83 1.72
CA HIS A 114 14.97 15.59 1.61
C HIS A 114 14.27 14.36 2.18
N ALA A 115 13.03 14.50 2.65
CA ALA A 115 12.26 13.41 3.27
C ALA A 115 10.82 13.31 2.77
N VAL A 116 10.23 14.37 2.20
CA VAL A 116 8.85 14.40 1.71
C VAL A 116 8.83 14.90 0.28
N SER A 117 8.21 14.14 -0.61
CA SER A 117 7.93 14.55 -1.99
C SER A 117 6.45 14.38 -2.31
N VAL A 118 5.86 15.41 -2.92
CA VAL A 118 4.43 15.48 -3.20
C VAL A 118 4.22 15.85 -4.67
N HIS A 119 3.56 14.97 -5.40
CA HIS A 119 3.09 15.22 -6.75
C HIS A 119 1.56 15.32 -6.74
N VAL A 120 1.03 16.50 -7.03
CA VAL A 120 -0.42 16.69 -7.13
C VAL A 120 -0.86 16.48 -8.56
N GLY A 121 -1.67 15.46 -8.79
CA GLY A 121 -2.15 15.08 -10.11
C GLY A 121 -2.50 13.61 -10.20
N TYR A 122 -2.72 13.16 -11.44
CA TYR A 122 -2.87 11.76 -11.82
C TYR A 122 -1.77 11.39 -12.80
N ASP A 123 -1.00 10.38 -12.50
CA ASP A 123 0.04 9.81 -13.36
C ASP A 123 0.18 8.33 -13.05
N GLU A 124 -0.29 7.47 -13.96
CA GLU A 124 -0.26 6.02 -13.78
C GLU A 124 1.16 5.48 -13.82
N THR A 125 1.98 5.96 -14.76
CA THR A 125 3.40 5.55 -14.85
C THR A 125 4.15 5.88 -13.56
N TYR A 126 3.90 7.06 -13.00
CA TYR A 126 4.50 7.46 -11.74
C TYR A 126 3.97 6.64 -10.56
N ALA A 127 2.67 6.24 -10.57
CA ALA A 127 2.11 5.34 -9.57
C ALA A 127 2.84 3.98 -9.54
N HIS A 128 3.09 3.37 -10.71
CA HIS A 128 3.89 2.14 -10.84
C HIS A 128 5.27 2.29 -10.19
N ARG A 129 5.94 3.41 -10.47
CA ARG A 129 7.27 3.71 -9.92
C ARG A 129 7.25 3.91 -8.40
N ILE A 130 6.20 4.55 -7.87
CA ILE A 130 5.98 4.68 -6.41
C ILE A 130 5.83 3.30 -5.77
N PHE A 131 4.96 2.42 -6.28
CA PHE A 131 4.81 1.08 -5.73
C PHE A 131 6.11 0.27 -5.81
N ALA A 132 6.85 0.42 -6.89
CA ALA A 132 8.12 -0.28 -7.06
C ALA A 132 9.22 0.23 -6.10
N ALA A 133 9.24 1.49 -5.79
CA ALA A 133 10.27 2.12 -4.96
C ALA A 133 9.97 2.04 -3.45
N THR A 134 8.70 2.16 -3.06
CA THR A 134 8.32 2.27 -1.66
C THR A 134 8.40 0.94 -0.92
N ASP A 135 8.68 1.01 0.37
CA ASP A 135 8.69 -0.14 1.28
C ASP A 135 7.32 -0.37 1.91
N VAL A 136 6.55 0.71 2.12
CA VAL A 136 5.23 0.69 2.74
C VAL A 136 4.26 1.51 1.90
N THR A 137 3.12 0.93 1.52
CA THR A 137 2.00 1.62 0.87
C THR A 137 0.94 1.96 1.90
N MET A 138 0.65 3.24 2.11
CA MET A 138 -0.32 3.70 3.11
C MET A 138 -1.72 3.81 2.49
N VAL A 139 -2.71 3.13 3.09
CA VAL A 139 -4.13 3.19 2.70
C VAL A 139 -5.00 3.35 3.96
N PRO A 140 -4.96 4.50 4.64
CA PRO A 140 -5.66 4.72 5.91
C PRO A 140 -7.13 5.10 5.72
N SER A 141 -7.81 4.53 4.73
CA SER A 141 -9.19 4.88 4.38
C SER A 141 -10.17 4.65 5.53
N ARG A 142 -11.09 5.61 5.74
CA ARG A 142 -12.17 5.49 6.73
C ARG A 142 -13.11 4.33 6.39
N PHE A 143 -13.38 4.15 5.11
CA PHE A 143 -14.10 3.01 4.54
C PHE A 143 -13.56 2.73 3.13
N GLU A 144 -13.44 1.44 2.77
CA GLU A 144 -12.93 1.00 1.48
C GLU A 144 -13.62 -0.30 1.07
N PRO A 145 -14.58 -0.28 0.13
CA PRO A 145 -15.34 -1.48 -0.24
C PRO A 145 -14.47 -2.63 -0.75
N CYS A 146 -13.47 -2.32 -1.55
CA CYS A 146 -12.49 -3.28 -2.06
C CYS A 146 -11.06 -2.75 -1.86
N GLY A 147 -10.72 -1.65 -2.54
CA GLY A 147 -9.36 -1.13 -2.67
C GLY A 147 -8.50 -1.96 -3.63
N LEU A 148 -7.81 -1.27 -4.54
CA LEU A 148 -6.79 -1.89 -5.41
C LEU A 148 -5.39 -1.48 -4.98
N THR A 149 -5.26 -0.30 -4.39
CA THR A 149 -3.96 0.29 -3.99
C THR A 149 -3.15 -0.62 -3.07
N GLN A 150 -3.77 -1.27 -2.07
CA GLN A 150 -3.09 -2.22 -1.20
C GLN A 150 -2.66 -3.49 -1.96
N MET A 151 -3.45 -3.93 -2.94
CA MET A 151 -3.10 -5.10 -3.76
C MET A 151 -1.93 -4.78 -4.69
N TYR A 152 -1.89 -3.58 -5.28
CA TYR A 152 -0.71 -3.12 -6.03
C TYR A 152 0.52 -3.08 -5.13
N GLY A 153 0.40 -2.56 -3.90
CA GLY A 153 1.46 -2.61 -2.90
C GLY A 153 1.97 -4.04 -2.67
N LEU A 154 1.08 -5.00 -2.44
CA LEU A 154 1.43 -6.42 -2.26
C LEU A 154 2.19 -6.97 -3.47
N LYS A 155 1.70 -6.75 -4.69
CA LYS A 155 2.34 -7.22 -5.94
C LYS A 155 3.74 -6.66 -6.12
N TYR A 156 3.95 -5.40 -5.76
CA TYR A 156 5.24 -4.71 -5.89
C TYR A 156 6.13 -4.84 -4.65
N GLY A 157 5.70 -5.59 -3.63
CA GLY A 157 6.45 -5.78 -2.38
C GLY A 157 6.62 -4.50 -1.57
N SER A 158 5.69 -3.55 -1.71
CA SER A 158 5.47 -2.42 -0.83
C SER A 158 4.38 -2.82 0.17
N LEU A 159 4.75 -3.16 1.40
CA LEU A 159 3.83 -3.74 2.36
C LEU A 159 2.71 -2.75 2.73
N PRO A 160 1.42 -3.13 2.59
CA PRO A 160 0.34 -2.23 2.91
C PRO A 160 0.29 -1.89 4.41
N LEU A 161 0.04 -0.60 4.73
CA LEU A 161 -0.35 -0.14 6.05
C LEU A 161 -1.75 0.45 5.94
N VAL A 162 -2.73 -0.24 6.51
CA VAL A 162 -4.15 0.00 6.24
C VAL A 162 -4.99 0.18 7.50
N HIS A 163 -6.10 0.90 7.38
CA HIS A 163 -7.20 0.80 8.34
C HIS A 163 -7.99 -0.49 8.10
N GLY A 164 -8.25 -1.28 9.13
CA GLY A 164 -8.87 -2.60 9.04
C GLY A 164 -10.37 -2.54 8.75
N VAL A 165 -10.75 -2.13 7.53
CA VAL A 165 -12.14 -1.98 7.08
C VAL A 165 -12.34 -2.56 5.67
N GLY A 166 -13.52 -3.15 5.41
CA GLY A 166 -13.94 -3.65 4.11
C GLY A 166 -12.86 -4.48 3.42
N GLY A 167 -12.64 -4.26 2.13
CA GLY A 167 -11.65 -5.02 1.35
C GLY A 167 -10.20 -4.87 1.81
N LEU A 168 -9.88 -3.85 2.60
CA LEU A 168 -8.55 -3.74 3.24
C LEU A 168 -8.38 -4.82 4.31
N ALA A 169 -9.41 -5.06 5.11
CA ALA A 169 -9.41 -6.13 6.12
C ALA A 169 -9.43 -7.54 5.49
N ASP A 170 -10.02 -7.67 4.29
CA ASP A 170 -10.11 -8.94 3.57
C ASP A 170 -8.78 -9.32 2.89
N THR A 171 -7.93 -8.35 2.58
CA THR A 171 -6.70 -8.55 1.76
C THR A 171 -5.41 -8.39 2.54
N VAL A 172 -5.43 -7.70 3.69
CA VAL A 172 -4.22 -7.42 4.47
C VAL A 172 -4.27 -8.10 5.83
N VAL A 173 -3.32 -9.01 6.05
CA VAL A 173 -3.11 -9.72 7.31
C VAL A 173 -2.00 -9.02 8.10
N ASP A 174 -2.32 -8.62 9.32
CA ASP A 174 -1.43 -7.83 10.16
C ASP A 174 -0.12 -8.56 10.50
N CYS A 175 1.00 -7.83 10.53
CA CYS A 175 2.29 -8.29 11.03
C CYS A 175 2.29 -8.33 12.56
N SER A 176 1.34 -9.07 13.16
CA SER A 176 1.36 -9.45 14.57
C SER A 176 2.41 -10.55 14.81
N LEU A 177 2.75 -10.82 16.07
CA LEU A 177 3.71 -11.89 16.39
C LEU A 177 3.18 -13.25 15.96
N GLU A 178 1.89 -13.50 16.14
CA GLU A 178 1.20 -14.74 15.75
C GLU A 178 1.26 -14.93 14.23
N ASN A 179 0.84 -13.91 13.46
CA ASN A 179 0.80 -13.98 12.00
C ASN A 179 2.21 -13.99 11.36
N LEU A 180 3.21 -13.46 12.05
CA LEU A 180 4.60 -13.60 11.62
C LEU A 180 5.09 -15.04 11.84
N ALA A 181 4.71 -15.67 12.97
CA ALA A 181 5.10 -17.01 13.31
C ALA A 181 4.43 -18.07 12.44
N ASP A 182 3.11 -17.96 12.17
CA ASP A 182 2.38 -18.89 11.31
C ASP A 182 2.59 -18.64 9.81
N GLY A 183 3.16 -17.50 9.47
CA GLY A 183 3.50 -17.20 8.11
C GLY A 183 2.36 -16.58 7.30
N SER A 184 1.30 -16.05 7.87
CA SER A 184 0.18 -15.41 7.16
C SER A 184 0.38 -13.92 6.91
N ALA A 185 1.20 -13.23 7.71
CA ALA A 185 1.41 -11.78 7.67
C ALA A 185 1.84 -11.25 6.29
N ASN A 186 1.22 -10.14 5.84
CA ASN A 186 1.56 -9.49 4.57
C ASN A 186 1.52 -7.95 4.63
N GLY A 187 1.17 -7.33 5.78
CA GLY A 187 1.08 -5.88 5.92
C GLY A 187 0.85 -5.44 7.36
N PHE A 188 0.44 -4.19 7.55
CA PHE A 188 0.18 -3.59 8.86
C PHE A 188 -1.26 -3.10 8.93
N VAL A 189 -1.98 -3.49 9.99
CA VAL A 189 -3.38 -3.12 10.19
C VAL A 189 -3.53 -2.31 11.46
N PHE A 190 -4.28 -1.22 11.40
CA PHE A 190 -4.78 -0.50 12.58
C PHE A 190 -6.30 -0.46 12.56
N HIS A 191 -6.95 -0.52 13.73
CA HIS A 191 -8.41 -0.69 13.83
C HIS A 191 -9.15 0.57 14.28
N GLN A 192 -8.50 1.45 15.02
CA GLN A 192 -9.10 2.71 15.42
C GLN A 192 -8.74 3.79 14.40
N PHE A 193 -9.73 4.44 13.81
CA PHE A 193 -9.52 5.53 12.86
C PHE A 193 -9.03 6.79 13.59
N SER A 194 -7.75 6.80 13.95
CA SER A 194 -7.11 7.87 14.71
C SER A 194 -5.61 7.98 14.37
N GLU A 195 -5.09 9.20 14.51
CA GLU A 195 -3.66 9.50 14.40
C GLU A 195 -2.80 8.57 15.25
N ARG A 196 -3.16 8.41 16.53
CA ARG A 196 -2.41 7.58 17.49
C ARG A 196 -2.32 6.12 17.04
N ALA A 197 -3.38 5.57 16.46
CA ALA A 197 -3.38 4.19 15.97
C ALA A 197 -2.53 4.07 14.70
N LEU A 198 -2.62 5.02 13.78
CA LEU A 198 -1.76 5.09 12.60
C LEU A 198 -0.28 5.23 12.99
N ALA A 199 0.06 6.14 13.91
CA ALA A 199 1.43 6.33 14.40
C ALA A 199 2.02 5.05 15.02
N ARG A 200 1.21 4.28 15.77
CA ARG A 200 1.64 2.96 16.28
C ARG A 200 1.90 1.95 15.16
N ALA A 201 1.05 1.91 14.13
CA ALA A 201 1.24 1.03 12.98
C ALA A 201 2.51 1.42 12.19
N ILE A 202 2.77 2.72 12.01
CA ILE A 202 4.04 3.24 11.46
C ILE A 202 5.22 2.74 12.31
N GLY A 203 5.17 2.87 13.63
CA GLY A 203 6.22 2.37 14.54
C GLY A 203 6.50 0.86 14.39
N ARG A 204 5.44 0.05 14.18
CA ARG A 204 5.58 -1.40 13.91
C ARG A 204 6.24 -1.67 12.56
N ALA A 205 5.93 -0.87 11.54
CA ALA A 205 6.58 -0.97 10.24
C ALA A 205 8.09 -0.71 10.35
N PHE A 206 8.51 0.31 11.10
CA PHE A 206 9.94 0.55 11.38
C PHE A 206 10.59 -0.61 12.14
N ALA A 207 9.92 -1.13 13.17
CA ALA A 207 10.42 -2.24 13.96
C ALA A 207 10.65 -3.51 13.13
N LEU A 208 9.72 -3.84 12.22
CA LEU A 208 9.88 -4.97 11.32
C LEU A 208 10.93 -4.68 10.23
N TYR A 209 10.97 -3.44 9.69
CA TYR A 209 11.95 -3.04 8.69
C TYR A 209 13.40 -3.16 9.17
N ALA A 210 13.65 -2.90 10.44
CA ALA A 210 14.96 -3.09 11.07
C ALA A 210 15.37 -4.58 11.10
N ARG A 211 14.41 -5.49 11.13
CA ARG A 211 14.62 -6.95 11.09
C ARG A 211 14.65 -7.43 9.63
N LYS A 212 15.76 -7.17 8.95
CA LYS A 212 15.87 -7.31 7.49
C LYS A 212 15.51 -8.70 6.95
N THR A 213 15.79 -9.76 7.68
CA THR A 213 15.45 -11.15 7.27
C THR A 213 13.94 -11.36 7.27
N GLU A 214 13.27 -11.02 8.35
CA GLU A 214 11.82 -11.14 8.50
C GLU A 214 11.09 -10.22 7.51
N TRP A 215 11.57 -8.98 7.35
CA TRP A 215 11.05 -8.05 6.35
C TRP A 215 11.08 -8.64 4.95
N ARG A 216 12.20 -9.23 4.54
CA ARG A 216 12.34 -9.89 3.23
C ARG A 216 11.39 -11.07 3.08
N THR A 217 11.21 -11.87 4.14
CA THR A 217 10.31 -13.02 4.16
C THR A 217 8.85 -12.58 3.96
N VAL A 218 8.37 -11.60 4.74
CA VAL A 218 7.02 -11.05 4.62
C VAL A 218 6.81 -10.44 3.23
N ARG A 219 7.75 -9.63 2.75
CA ARG A 219 7.71 -9.03 1.41
C ARG A 219 7.59 -10.08 0.31
N ALA A 220 8.46 -11.10 0.33
CA ALA A 220 8.43 -12.15 -0.68
C ALA A 220 7.12 -12.95 -0.66
N ARG A 221 6.51 -13.14 0.51
CA ARG A 221 5.20 -13.77 0.67
C ARG A 221 4.10 -12.89 0.10
N ALA A 222 4.09 -11.61 0.45
CA ALA A 222 3.13 -10.63 -0.08
C ALA A 222 3.11 -10.65 -1.62
N MET A 223 4.28 -10.64 -2.25
CA MET A 223 4.41 -10.65 -3.72
C MET A 223 3.94 -11.95 -4.40
N ARG A 224 3.89 -13.07 -3.66
CA ARG A 224 3.46 -14.38 -4.21
C ARG A 224 1.96 -14.61 -4.11
N GLN A 225 1.21 -13.71 -3.50
CA GLN A 225 -0.25 -13.87 -3.40
C GLN A 225 -0.90 -13.84 -4.78
N SER A 226 -1.86 -14.72 -4.98
CA SER A 226 -2.75 -14.69 -6.13
C SER A 226 -3.77 -13.58 -5.95
N LEU A 227 -3.62 -12.51 -6.70
CA LEU A 227 -4.51 -11.34 -6.66
C LEU A 227 -5.16 -11.07 -8.02
N GLY A 228 -4.98 -12.00 -8.98
CA GLY A 228 -5.45 -11.87 -10.34
C GLY A 228 -6.93 -12.23 -10.52
N TRP A 229 -7.47 -11.91 -11.68
CA TRP A 229 -8.88 -12.08 -12.03
C TRP A 229 -9.37 -13.53 -12.08
N GLY A 230 -8.48 -14.54 -12.07
CA GLY A 230 -8.87 -15.96 -12.16
C GLY A 230 -9.86 -16.38 -11.07
N GLU A 231 -9.57 -16.06 -9.81
CA GLU A 231 -10.42 -16.40 -8.66
C GLU A 231 -11.72 -15.58 -8.64
N ALA A 232 -11.62 -14.26 -8.89
CA ALA A 232 -12.79 -13.40 -8.94
C ALA A 232 -13.75 -13.82 -10.06
N ALA A 233 -13.25 -14.12 -11.25
CA ALA A 233 -14.04 -14.63 -12.37
C ALA A 233 -14.72 -15.96 -12.05
N ALA A 234 -14.03 -16.88 -11.38
CA ALA A 234 -14.61 -18.14 -10.95
C ALA A 234 -15.79 -17.94 -9.97
N GLN A 235 -15.66 -16.98 -9.03
CA GLN A 235 -16.74 -16.61 -8.11
C GLN A 235 -17.95 -16.01 -8.85
N TYR A 236 -17.74 -15.13 -9.85
CA TYR A 236 -18.82 -14.61 -10.69
C TYR A 236 -19.53 -15.74 -11.47
N VAL A 237 -18.77 -16.65 -12.08
CA VAL A 237 -19.34 -17.81 -12.79
C VAL A 237 -20.17 -18.69 -11.84
N ALA A 238 -19.66 -18.97 -10.63
CA ALA A 238 -20.40 -19.75 -9.64
C ALA A 238 -21.70 -19.05 -9.22
N LEU A 239 -21.65 -17.74 -8.98
CA LEU A 239 -22.83 -16.94 -8.66
C LEU A 239 -23.87 -17.00 -9.79
N PHE A 240 -23.49 -16.77 -11.03
CA PHE A 240 -24.40 -16.83 -12.19
C PHE A 240 -25.02 -18.22 -12.32
N ARG A 241 -24.25 -19.30 -12.22
CA ARG A 241 -24.76 -20.67 -12.27
C ARG A 241 -25.83 -20.93 -11.19
N SER A 242 -25.65 -20.42 -9.99
CA SER A 242 -26.60 -20.56 -8.88
C SER A 242 -27.96 -19.90 -9.15
N LEU A 243 -28.00 -18.90 -10.03
CA LEU A 243 -29.23 -18.20 -10.42
C LEU A 243 -30.02 -18.95 -11.51
N TYR A 244 -29.35 -19.73 -12.36
CA TYR A 244 -30.00 -20.56 -13.40
C TYR A 244 -30.52 -21.89 -12.88
N GLN A 245 -30.16 -22.31 -11.67
CA GLN A 245 -30.61 -23.56 -11.05
C GLN A 245 -31.81 -23.35 -10.12
N ARG A 246 -32.33 -22.14 -9.99
CA ARG A 246 -33.53 -21.76 -9.26
C ARG A 246 -34.72 -21.60 -10.23
#